data_e876206b5f165350773201171e75216b
#
_entry.id   e876206b5f165350773201171e75216b
#
_cell.length_a   1.000
_cell.length_b   1.000
_cell.length_c   1.000
_cell.angle_alpha   90.00
_cell.angle_beta   90.00
_cell.angle_gamma   90.00
#
_symmetry.space_group_name_H-M   'P 1'
#
loop_
_entity.id
_entity.type
_entity.pdbx_description
1 polymer ?
#
loop_
_entity_poly.entity_id
_entity_poly.type
_entity_poly.pdbx_seq_one_letter_code
_entity_poly.pdbx_strand_id
1 'polypeptide(L)'
;MSLPKDPKELFHCIFCGKGKREGLRLTTIEGDMRDLSAFERQSFDLIFHPVSNVFVPSIRPVWREAFRVLRPGGVLLAGFMNPAYYLFGTQEEEQKALVVKFTLPYSDLRDLTSDELQACKADGIPLEFGHTLTDQISGQMEAGFLLTGFYEDRMPESPLSRYTSIYIATRAVKPPAIPRLDP
;
A
#
# COMPACT_ATOMS: atom_id res chain seq x y z
N MET A 1 -16.12 0.34 -23.10
CA MET A 1 -14.77 -0.19 -22.98
C MET A 1 -14.82 -1.15 -21.81
N SER A 2 -14.79 -2.47 -22.06
CA SER A 2 -14.91 -3.47 -20.99
C SER A 2 -13.66 -3.41 -20.12
N LEU A 3 -13.85 -3.37 -18.80
CA LEU A 3 -12.75 -3.48 -17.83
C LEU A 3 -12.06 -4.85 -18.00
N PRO A 4 -10.74 -4.94 -17.86
CA PRO A 4 -10.02 -6.19 -17.87
C PRO A 4 -10.55 -7.12 -16.78
N LYS A 5 -10.68 -8.41 -17.10
CA LYS A 5 -11.25 -9.43 -16.20
C LYS A 5 -10.30 -9.87 -15.09
N ASP A 6 -9.01 -9.51 -15.17
CA ASP A 6 -7.99 -9.81 -14.16
C ASP A 6 -7.50 -8.49 -13.53
N PRO A 7 -7.54 -8.33 -12.18
CA PRO A 7 -7.01 -7.17 -11.49
C PRO A 7 -5.54 -6.88 -11.82
N LYS A 8 -4.76 -7.92 -12.13
CA LYS A 8 -3.37 -7.81 -12.58
C LYS A 8 -3.24 -7.10 -13.93
N GLU A 9 -4.17 -7.34 -14.86
CA GLU A 9 -4.21 -6.65 -16.15
C GLU A 9 -4.58 -5.17 -16.00
N LEU A 10 -5.37 -4.81 -15.00
CA LEU A 10 -5.78 -3.41 -14.75
C LEU A 10 -4.59 -2.55 -14.30
N PHE A 11 -3.75 -3.04 -13.39
CA PHE A 11 -2.54 -2.32 -12.96
C PHE A 11 -1.53 -2.18 -14.09
N HIS A 12 -1.30 -3.22 -14.85
CA HIS A 12 -0.42 -3.20 -16.02
C HIS A 12 -0.90 -2.19 -17.08
N CYS A 13 -2.22 -2.13 -17.34
CA CYS A 13 -2.83 -1.24 -18.33
C CYS A 13 -2.72 0.24 -17.97
N ILE A 14 -2.94 0.63 -16.69
CA ILE A 14 -2.93 2.05 -16.27
C ILE A 14 -1.52 2.65 -16.39
N PHE A 15 -0.49 1.97 -15.88
CA PHE A 15 0.88 2.46 -15.90
C PHE A 15 1.48 2.45 -17.31
N CYS A 16 1.30 1.38 -18.08
CA CYS A 16 1.78 1.30 -19.45
C CYS A 16 1.08 2.31 -20.38
N GLY A 17 -0.21 2.54 -20.19
CA GLY A 17 -0.98 3.51 -20.99
C GLY A 17 -0.56 4.95 -20.75
N LYS A 18 -0.29 5.34 -19.48
CA LYS A 18 0.26 6.67 -19.14
C LYS A 18 1.69 6.85 -19.64
N GLY A 19 2.57 5.87 -19.41
CA GLY A 19 3.96 5.92 -19.87
C GLY A 19 4.07 6.14 -21.37
N LYS A 20 3.27 5.45 -22.18
CA LYS A 20 3.24 5.64 -23.64
C LYS A 20 2.80 7.04 -24.04
N ARG A 21 1.80 7.63 -23.37
CA ARG A 21 1.33 9.00 -23.66
C ARG A 21 2.38 10.06 -23.36
N GLU A 22 3.15 9.86 -22.30
CA GLU A 22 4.20 10.81 -21.86
C GLU A 22 5.57 10.51 -22.47
N GLY A 23 5.68 9.54 -23.39
CA GLY A 23 6.96 9.16 -24.03
C GLY A 23 7.96 8.52 -23.07
N LEU A 24 7.53 8.03 -21.92
CA LEU A 24 8.40 7.42 -20.91
C LEU A 24 8.64 5.93 -21.23
N ARG A 25 9.86 5.47 -21.00
CA ARG A 25 10.19 4.05 -21.01
C ARG A 25 9.94 3.47 -19.61
N LEU A 26 8.92 2.62 -19.48
CA LEU A 26 8.64 1.90 -18.25
C LEU A 26 8.90 0.41 -18.47
N THR A 27 9.67 -0.19 -17.58
CA THR A 27 9.79 -1.64 -17.48
C THR A 27 8.78 -2.12 -16.44
N THR A 28 7.88 -2.99 -16.85
CA THR A 28 6.88 -3.57 -15.96
C THR A 28 7.23 -5.02 -15.68
N ILE A 29 7.20 -5.39 -14.40
CA ILE A 29 7.41 -6.76 -13.94
C ILE A 29 6.20 -7.12 -13.09
N GLU A 30 5.51 -8.20 -13.46
CA GLU A 30 4.42 -8.75 -12.67
C GLU A 30 5.01 -9.55 -11.50
N GLY A 31 4.45 -9.36 -10.30
CA GLY A 31 4.92 -10.07 -9.11
C GLY A 31 4.14 -9.68 -7.85
N ASP A 32 4.42 -10.41 -6.78
CA ASP A 32 3.92 -10.10 -5.45
C ASP A 32 4.84 -9.08 -4.78
N MET A 33 4.28 -7.98 -4.28
CA MET A 33 5.07 -6.94 -3.58
C MET A 33 5.74 -7.45 -2.29
N ARG A 34 5.31 -8.60 -1.77
CA ARG A 34 5.91 -9.28 -0.61
C ARG A 34 7.15 -10.08 -0.97
N ASP A 35 7.38 -10.30 -2.27
CA ASP A 35 8.52 -11.05 -2.80
C ASP A 35 9.09 -10.30 -4.01
N LEU A 36 10.15 -9.56 -3.79
CA LEU A 36 10.90 -8.85 -4.83
C LEU A 36 12.18 -9.63 -5.22
N SER A 37 12.18 -10.96 -5.11
CA SER A 37 13.35 -11.82 -5.43
C SER A 37 13.84 -11.66 -6.87
N ALA A 38 12.97 -11.23 -7.80
CA ALA A 38 13.35 -10.88 -9.16
C ALA A 38 14.36 -9.70 -9.24
N PHE A 39 14.53 -8.94 -8.15
CA PHE A 39 15.47 -7.82 -8.09
C PHE A 39 16.62 -8.13 -7.13
N GLU A 40 17.81 -7.72 -7.54
CA GLU A 40 19.01 -7.85 -6.71
C GLU A 40 18.92 -6.94 -5.47
N ARG A 41 19.68 -7.30 -4.44
CA ARG A 41 19.86 -6.45 -3.25
C ARG A 41 20.48 -5.12 -3.69
N GLN A 42 20.03 -4.01 -3.10
CA GLN A 42 20.62 -2.69 -3.31
C GLN A 42 20.65 -2.27 -4.79
N SER A 43 19.55 -2.53 -5.51
CA SER A 43 19.40 -2.20 -6.93
C SER A 43 18.64 -0.90 -7.19
N PHE A 44 17.94 -0.35 -6.19
CA PHE A 44 17.13 0.86 -6.33
C PHE A 44 17.58 1.99 -5.41
N ASP A 45 17.43 3.23 -5.86
CA ASP A 45 17.68 4.45 -5.09
C ASP A 45 16.39 4.98 -4.45
N LEU A 46 15.25 4.72 -5.10
CA LEU A 46 13.94 5.18 -4.67
C LEU A 46 12.89 4.10 -4.89
N ILE A 47 12.03 3.89 -3.89
CA ILE A 47 10.78 3.15 -4.02
C ILE A 47 9.63 4.12 -3.76
N PHE A 48 8.68 4.17 -4.70
CA PHE A 48 7.41 4.85 -4.54
C PHE A 48 6.30 3.81 -4.41
N HIS A 49 5.66 3.75 -3.24
CA HIS A 49 4.66 2.75 -2.87
C HIS A 49 3.33 3.44 -2.51
N PRO A 50 2.50 3.81 -3.50
CA PRO A 50 1.26 4.56 -3.26
C PRO A 50 0.10 3.63 -2.91
N VAL A 51 -0.32 3.61 -1.66
CA VAL A 51 -1.59 3.03 -1.13
C VAL A 51 -1.91 1.59 -1.61
N SER A 52 -0.94 0.83 -2.12
CA SER A 52 -1.15 -0.53 -2.66
C SER A 52 -1.06 -1.63 -1.61
N ASN A 53 -0.59 -1.34 -0.39
CA ASN A 53 -0.47 -2.31 0.70
C ASN A 53 -1.82 -2.87 1.20
N VAL A 54 -2.92 -2.22 0.87
CA VAL A 54 -4.27 -2.73 1.15
C VAL A 54 -4.58 -4.06 0.44
N PHE A 55 -3.86 -4.40 -0.63
CA PHE A 55 -4.09 -5.61 -1.41
C PHE A 55 -3.27 -6.83 -0.94
N VAL A 56 -2.56 -6.72 0.17
CA VAL A 56 -1.84 -7.85 0.76
C VAL A 56 -2.27 -8.09 2.20
N PRO A 57 -2.42 -9.36 2.62
CA PRO A 57 -2.88 -9.68 3.98
C PRO A 57 -1.83 -9.39 5.06
N SER A 58 -0.56 -9.19 4.68
CA SER A 58 0.53 -8.85 5.60
C SER A 58 1.50 -7.89 4.95
N ILE A 59 1.74 -6.74 5.57
CA ILE A 59 2.58 -5.68 5.03
C ILE A 59 4.06 -5.78 5.48
N ARG A 60 4.36 -6.44 6.58
CA ARG A 60 5.74 -6.55 7.08
C ARG A 60 6.73 -7.20 6.11
N PRO A 61 6.37 -8.23 5.31
CA PRO A 61 7.23 -8.73 4.24
C PRO A 61 7.56 -7.67 3.19
N VAL A 62 6.58 -6.82 2.82
CA VAL A 62 6.77 -5.73 1.84
C VAL A 62 7.85 -4.76 2.32
N TRP A 63 7.81 -4.37 3.61
CA TRP A 63 8.82 -3.47 4.17
C TRP A 63 10.22 -4.10 4.18
N ARG A 64 10.33 -5.41 4.49
CA ARG A 64 11.61 -6.12 4.44
C ARG A 64 12.19 -6.21 3.02
N GLU A 65 11.35 -6.51 2.03
CA GLU A 65 11.75 -6.55 0.63
C GLU A 65 12.14 -5.16 0.10
N ALA A 66 11.35 -4.13 0.41
CA ALA A 66 11.69 -2.75 0.09
C ALA A 66 13.05 -2.36 0.67
N PHE A 67 13.30 -2.71 1.93
CA PHE A 67 14.62 -2.47 2.55
C PHE A 67 15.74 -3.24 1.88
N ARG A 68 15.49 -4.50 1.50
CA ARG A 68 16.48 -5.35 0.84
C ARG A 68 16.94 -4.77 -0.48
N VAL A 69 15.99 -4.35 -1.34
CA VAL A 69 16.29 -3.89 -2.70
C VAL A 69 16.77 -2.45 -2.77
N LEU A 70 16.51 -1.61 -1.76
CA LEU A 70 17.04 -0.26 -1.71
C LEU A 70 18.55 -0.26 -1.38
N ARG A 71 19.30 0.64 -2.01
CA ARG A 71 20.69 0.96 -1.67
C ARG A 71 20.78 1.64 -0.33
N PRO A 72 21.93 1.55 0.37
CA PRO A 72 22.21 2.45 1.49
C PRO A 72 22.05 3.92 1.08
N GLY A 73 21.33 4.71 1.86
CA GLY A 73 20.93 6.08 1.51
C GLY A 73 19.66 6.16 0.63
N GLY A 74 19.18 5.04 0.11
CA GLY A 74 17.95 4.99 -0.70
C GLY A 74 16.70 5.32 0.11
N VAL A 75 15.65 5.77 -0.58
CA VAL A 75 14.43 6.32 0.00
C VAL A 75 13.22 5.46 -0.33
N LEU A 76 12.39 5.18 0.65
CA LEU A 76 11.03 4.68 0.49
C LEU A 76 10.05 5.83 0.74
N LEU A 77 9.19 6.11 -0.24
CA LEU A 77 8.00 6.94 -0.10
C LEU A 77 6.80 6.01 -0.08
N ALA A 78 6.18 5.83 1.08
CA ALA A 78 5.05 4.93 1.25
C ALA A 78 3.80 5.72 1.65
N GLY A 79 2.71 5.50 0.88
CA GLY A 79 1.37 5.97 1.21
C GLY A 79 0.50 4.79 1.64
N PHE A 80 -0.38 5.00 2.61
CA PHE A 80 -1.30 3.98 3.09
C PHE A 80 -2.56 4.60 3.70
N MET A 81 -3.60 3.78 3.82
CA MET A 81 -4.85 4.18 4.45
C MET A 81 -4.68 4.26 5.96
N ASN A 82 -5.25 5.31 6.57
CA ASN A 82 -5.47 5.32 8.00
C ASN A 82 -6.43 4.16 8.35
N PRO A 83 -6.08 3.28 9.30
CA PRO A 83 -6.94 2.15 9.67
C PRO A 83 -8.37 2.55 10.04
N ALA A 84 -8.57 3.76 10.57
CA ALA A 84 -9.90 4.28 10.91
C ALA A 84 -10.88 4.30 9.72
N TYR A 85 -10.38 4.34 8.49
CA TYR A 85 -11.20 4.25 7.28
C TYR A 85 -12.02 2.95 7.25
N TYR A 86 -11.43 1.84 7.69
CA TYR A 86 -12.05 0.52 7.67
C TYR A 86 -13.01 0.24 8.84
N LEU A 87 -13.27 1.20 9.71
CA LEU A 87 -14.31 1.05 10.75
C LEU A 87 -15.72 1.05 10.17
N PHE A 88 -15.88 1.65 8.98
CA PHE A 88 -17.18 1.94 8.38
C PHE A 88 -17.40 1.09 7.13
N GLY A 89 -18.66 0.78 6.82
CA GLY A 89 -19.01 0.12 5.58
C GLY A 89 -19.19 1.10 4.42
N THR A 90 -19.07 0.62 3.20
CA THR A 90 -19.23 1.43 1.97
C THR A 90 -20.64 2.01 1.84
N GLN A 91 -21.67 1.31 2.31
CA GLN A 91 -23.06 1.79 2.27
C GLN A 91 -23.29 3.00 3.17
N GLU A 92 -22.62 3.06 4.30
CA GLU A 92 -22.66 4.19 5.22
C GLU A 92 -21.98 5.42 4.65
N GLU A 93 -20.94 5.25 3.81
CA GLU A 93 -20.34 6.35 3.06
C GLU A 93 -21.30 6.94 2.04
N GLU A 94 -22.06 6.12 1.31
CA GLU A 94 -23.07 6.59 0.35
C GLU A 94 -24.20 7.37 1.04
N GLN A 95 -24.59 6.97 2.23
CA GLN A 95 -25.61 7.64 3.04
C GLN A 95 -25.07 8.85 3.82
N LYS A 96 -23.76 9.15 3.74
CA LYS A 96 -23.06 10.18 4.51
C LYS A 96 -23.22 10.03 6.03
N ALA A 97 -23.48 8.82 6.50
CA ALA A 97 -23.58 8.46 7.90
C ALA A 97 -22.35 7.62 8.31
N LEU A 98 -21.69 8.01 9.40
CA LEU A 98 -20.55 7.27 9.92
C LEU A 98 -21.03 6.33 11.03
N VAL A 99 -21.40 5.10 10.65
CA VAL A 99 -21.79 4.04 11.58
C VAL A 99 -20.66 3.02 11.65
N VAL A 100 -20.11 2.82 12.84
CA VAL A 100 -19.05 1.81 13.05
C VAL A 100 -19.64 0.43 12.83
N LYS A 101 -19.07 -0.30 11.86
CA LYS A 101 -19.53 -1.63 11.45
C LYS A 101 -18.48 -2.72 11.75
N PHE A 102 -17.20 -2.40 11.57
CA PHE A 102 -16.13 -3.38 11.62
C PHE A 102 -15.15 -3.11 12.76
N THR A 103 -14.38 -4.14 13.11
CA THR A 103 -13.27 -4.06 14.06
C THR A 103 -11.93 -4.02 13.32
N LEU A 104 -10.93 -3.38 13.92
CA LEU A 104 -9.58 -3.32 13.36
C LEU A 104 -8.66 -4.40 13.97
N PRO A 105 -7.69 -4.90 13.19
CA PRO A 105 -7.46 -4.66 11.77
C PRO A 105 -8.56 -5.30 10.90
N TYR A 106 -8.94 -4.63 9.81
CA TYR A 106 -9.97 -5.10 8.89
C TYR A 106 -9.43 -6.16 7.92
N SER A 107 -10.32 -7.05 7.44
CA SER A 107 -10.00 -7.99 6.37
C SER A 107 -11.28 -8.44 5.67
N ASP A 108 -11.36 -8.26 4.35
CA ASP A 108 -12.47 -8.75 3.53
C ASP A 108 -12.74 -10.24 3.78
N LEU A 109 -11.68 -11.04 3.94
CA LEU A 109 -11.81 -12.49 4.18
C LEU A 109 -12.51 -12.84 5.49
N ARG A 110 -12.48 -11.96 6.47
CA ARG A 110 -13.09 -12.18 7.79
C ARG A 110 -14.39 -11.42 7.96
N ASP A 111 -14.46 -10.22 7.42
CA ASP A 111 -15.47 -9.22 7.79
C ASP A 111 -16.61 -9.12 6.77
N LEU A 112 -16.41 -9.60 5.53
CA LEU A 112 -17.45 -9.72 4.52
C LEU A 112 -18.20 -11.06 4.63
N THR A 113 -19.47 -11.03 4.27
CA THR A 113 -20.29 -12.24 4.12
C THR A 113 -19.86 -13.06 2.90
N SER A 114 -20.27 -14.32 2.85
CA SER A 114 -19.99 -15.20 1.70
C SER A 114 -20.52 -14.63 0.38
N ASP A 115 -21.68 -13.99 0.41
CA ASP A 115 -22.30 -13.41 -0.79
C ASP A 115 -21.56 -12.17 -1.27
N GLU A 116 -21.13 -11.29 -0.36
CA GLU A 116 -20.28 -10.13 -0.67
C GLU A 116 -18.94 -10.57 -1.26
N LEU A 117 -18.29 -11.59 -0.68
CA LEU A 117 -17.05 -12.14 -1.22
C LEU A 117 -17.21 -12.76 -2.62
N GLN A 118 -18.36 -13.42 -2.87
CA GLN A 118 -18.66 -13.95 -4.21
C GLN A 118 -18.90 -12.83 -5.22
N ALA A 119 -19.60 -11.78 -4.83
CA ALA A 119 -19.81 -10.60 -5.66
C ALA A 119 -18.47 -9.93 -6.02
N CYS A 120 -17.58 -9.69 -5.06
CA CYS A 120 -16.24 -9.16 -5.32
C CYS A 120 -15.49 -10.01 -6.35
N LYS A 121 -15.52 -11.34 -6.21
CA LYS A 121 -14.87 -12.25 -7.18
C LYS A 121 -15.49 -12.20 -8.56
N ALA A 122 -16.82 -12.13 -8.64
CA ALA A 122 -17.54 -12.07 -9.93
C ALA A 122 -17.24 -10.76 -10.68
N ASP A 123 -17.10 -9.67 -9.95
CA ASP A 123 -16.86 -8.33 -10.50
C ASP A 123 -15.36 -8.03 -10.67
N GLY A 124 -14.46 -8.96 -10.28
CA GLY A 124 -13.01 -8.79 -10.35
C GLY A 124 -12.48 -7.70 -9.41
N ILE A 125 -13.19 -7.43 -8.31
CA ILE A 125 -12.77 -6.48 -7.28
C ILE A 125 -11.72 -7.16 -6.40
N PRO A 126 -10.51 -6.57 -6.25
CA PRO A 126 -9.50 -7.14 -5.37
C PRO A 126 -9.92 -7.05 -3.90
N LEU A 127 -9.53 -8.06 -3.12
CA LEU A 127 -9.76 -8.05 -1.68
C LEU A 127 -8.88 -7.03 -0.98
N GLU A 128 -9.42 -6.38 0.05
CA GLU A 128 -8.72 -5.38 0.85
C GLU A 128 -8.45 -5.85 2.28
N PHE A 129 -7.35 -5.33 2.81
CA PHE A 129 -6.85 -5.60 4.16
C PHE A 129 -6.43 -4.30 4.84
N GLY A 130 -7.08 -3.97 5.94
CA GLY A 130 -6.69 -2.85 6.79
C GLY A 130 -5.55 -3.26 7.73
N HIS A 131 -4.42 -2.57 7.65
CA HIS A 131 -3.27 -2.83 8.52
C HIS A 131 -3.25 -1.89 9.70
N THR A 132 -2.72 -2.34 10.84
CA THR A 132 -2.51 -1.48 12.01
C THR A 132 -1.44 -0.42 11.74
N LEU A 133 -1.50 0.72 12.43
CA LEU A 133 -0.41 1.70 12.38
C LEU A 133 0.92 1.10 12.87
N THR A 134 0.88 0.14 13.78
CA THR A 134 2.05 -0.62 14.20
C THR A 134 2.68 -1.37 13.02
N ASP A 135 1.89 -2.08 12.21
CA ASP A 135 2.43 -2.79 11.05
C ASP A 135 2.90 -1.84 9.94
N GLN A 136 2.22 -0.71 9.78
CA GLN A 136 2.59 0.30 8.79
C GLN A 136 3.85 1.07 9.19
N ILE A 137 3.93 1.57 10.41
CA ILE A 137 4.99 2.48 10.87
C ILE A 137 6.11 1.70 11.53
N SER A 138 5.81 0.95 12.61
CA SER A 138 6.84 0.16 13.29
C SER A 138 7.42 -0.92 12.39
N GLY A 139 6.61 -1.49 11.49
CA GLY A 139 7.09 -2.46 10.50
C GLY A 139 8.17 -1.90 9.58
N GLN A 140 8.13 -0.63 9.19
CA GLN A 140 9.20 0.02 8.45
C GLN A 140 10.47 0.16 9.32
N MET A 141 10.32 0.61 10.56
CA MET A 141 11.46 0.75 11.50
C MET A 141 12.09 -0.61 11.82
N GLU A 142 11.30 -1.64 12.04
CA GLU A 142 11.78 -3.02 12.27
C GLU A 142 12.50 -3.62 11.06
N ALA A 143 12.12 -3.21 9.83
CA ALA A 143 12.85 -3.58 8.62
C ALA A 143 14.23 -2.88 8.52
N GLY A 144 14.48 -1.85 9.32
CA GLY A 144 15.75 -1.12 9.41
C GLY A 144 15.70 0.31 8.86
N PHE A 145 14.54 0.81 8.46
CA PHE A 145 14.37 2.18 7.98
C PHE A 145 14.43 3.21 9.11
N LEU A 146 14.95 4.38 8.79
CA LEU A 146 14.78 5.61 9.58
C LEU A 146 13.65 6.43 8.97
N LEU A 147 12.60 6.68 9.73
CA LEU A 147 11.52 7.57 9.30
C LEU A 147 12.02 9.03 9.40
N THR A 148 11.93 9.74 8.28
CA THR A 148 12.41 11.12 8.15
C THR A 148 11.31 12.10 7.72
N GLY A 149 10.10 11.60 7.50
CA GLY A 149 8.92 12.40 7.22
C GLY A 149 7.66 11.60 7.48
N PHE A 150 6.64 12.31 7.94
CA PHE A 150 5.30 11.79 8.18
C PHE A 150 4.30 12.85 7.75
N TYR A 151 3.31 12.45 6.97
CA TYR A 151 2.31 13.33 6.38
C TYR A 151 0.94 12.70 6.49
N GLU A 152 -0.07 13.53 6.63
CA GLU A 152 -1.46 13.14 6.65
C GLU A 152 -2.23 13.94 5.61
N ASP A 153 -3.17 13.29 4.93
CA ASP A 153 -4.01 13.92 3.92
C ASP A 153 -5.46 13.44 4.03
N ARG A 154 -6.36 14.20 3.45
CA ARG A 154 -7.79 13.98 3.47
C ARG A 154 -8.29 13.50 2.11
N MET A 155 -9.40 12.77 2.12
CA MET A 155 -10.18 12.43 0.95
C MET A 155 -11.43 13.32 0.97
N PRO A 156 -11.49 14.40 0.19
CA PRO A 156 -12.56 15.41 0.32
C PRO A 156 -13.97 14.83 0.18
N GLU A 157 -14.12 13.75 -0.58
CA GLU A 157 -15.39 13.08 -0.85
C GLU A 157 -15.88 12.24 0.33
N SER A 158 -14.98 11.77 1.19
CA SER A 158 -15.34 10.91 2.31
C SER A 158 -15.87 11.71 3.50
N PRO A 159 -17.02 11.33 4.07
CA PRO A 159 -17.55 11.95 5.29
C PRO A 159 -16.59 11.89 6.49
N LEU A 160 -15.76 10.84 6.54
CA LEU A 160 -14.78 10.64 7.61
C LEU A 160 -13.70 11.73 7.62
N SER A 161 -13.42 12.33 6.47
CA SER A 161 -12.45 13.43 6.35
C SER A 161 -12.81 14.71 7.13
N ARG A 162 -14.04 14.81 7.64
CA ARG A 162 -14.44 15.87 8.57
C ARG A 162 -13.80 15.70 9.95
N TYR A 163 -13.41 14.48 10.29
CA TYR A 163 -12.97 14.09 11.63
C TYR A 163 -11.49 13.70 11.68
N THR A 164 -10.97 13.09 10.64
CA THR A 164 -9.58 12.62 10.60
C THR A 164 -9.03 12.61 9.18
N SER A 165 -7.71 12.54 9.05
CA SER A 165 -7.03 12.26 7.80
C SER A 165 -7.21 10.79 7.43
N ILE A 166 -7.45 10.52 6.14
CA ILE A 166 -7.69 9.17 5.61
C ILE A 166 -6.41 8.58 5.04
N TYR A 167 -5.58 9.42 4.45
CA TYR A 167 -4.29 9.00 3.92
C TYR A 167 -3.16 9.39 4.86
N ILE A 168 -2.21 8.48 4.98
CA ILE A 168 -0.95 8.70 5.70
C ILE A 168 0.18 8.39 4.72
N ALA A 169 1.21 9.23 4.74
CA ALA A 169 2.43 8.96 3.97
C ALA A 169 3.66 9.08 4.86
N THR A 170 4.64 8.21 4.61
CA THR A 170 5.94 8.25 5.27
C THR A 170 7.04 8.42 4.24
N ARG A 171 8.07 9.17 4.64
CA ARG A 171 9.38 9.15 4.00
C ARG A 171 10.31 8.38 4.92
N ALA A 172 10.85 7.28 4.43
CA ALA A 172 11.75 6.41 5.17
C ALA A 172 13.08 6.27 4.41
N VAL A 173 14.20 6.30 5.11
CA VAL A 173 15.53 6.22 4.52
C VAL A 173 16.23 4.95 5.01
N LYS A 174 16.81 4.20 4.09
CA LYS A 174 17.73 3.12 4.46
C LYS A 174 19.04 3.76 4.91
N PRO A 175 19.49 3.52 6.16
CA PRO A 175 20.73 4.10 6.66
C PRO A 175 21.92 3.81 5.74
N PRO A 176 22.89 4.72 5.61
CA PRO A 176 24.15 4.40 4.97
C PRO A 176 24.85 3.25 5.71
N ALA A 177 25.63 2.46 4.99
CA ALA A 177 26.47 1.45 5.63
C ALA A 177 27.43 2.14 6.59
N ILE A 178 27.40 1.75 7.86
CA ILE A 178 28.41 2.22 8.82
C ILE A 178 29.73 1.58 8.42
N PRO A 179 30.80 2.35 8.14
CA PRO A 179 32.13 1.78 7.91
C PRO A 179 32.50 0.94 9.14
N ARG A 180 32.89 -0.31 8.91
CA ARG A 180 33.54 -1.07 10.01
C ARG A 180 34.79 -0.30 10.37
N LEU A 181 34.88 0.19 11.60
CA LEU A 181 36.15 0.59 12.17
C LEU A 181 36.90 -0.72 12.33
N ASP A 182 37.90 -0.95 11.48
CA ASP A 182 38.83 -2.05 11.70
C ASP A 182 39.51 -1.80 13.04
N PRO A 183 39.65 -2.84 13.88
CA PRO A 183 40.25 -2.73 15.20
C PRO A 183 41.74 -2.34 15.16
#